data_d4987e6d657d4236a07fdc3e2b36853e
#
_entry.id   d4987e6d657d4236a07fdc3e2b36853e
#
_cell.length_a   1.000
_cell.length_b   1.000
_cell.length_c   1.000
_cell.angle_alpha   90.00
_cell.angle_beta   90.00
_cell.angle_gamma   90.00
#
_symmetry.space_group_name_H-M   'P 1'
#
loop_
_entity.id
_entity.type
_entity.pdbx_description
1 polymer ?
#
loop_
_entity_poly.entity_id
_entity_poly.type
_entity_poly.pdbx_seq_one_letter_code
_entity_poly.pdbx_strand_id
1 'polypeptide(L)'
;MGLRKLTVRFAGLAAAALMAAGTLVGCVNASDVKAEEPASVNSTASATNVSTISAGTATDSSTGATSAASTAADTNTELTSGQVSVTIDGKSTTLSGAYVVDGIDAVIDGGTYSSSTADQAVFLVVNGGSLTIRNAEITKSGDTSNEEQSNFYGFNSAVLVAGEGSSVTVENTTITTQSSGSNGVVATGGATATVRQTTIETHANSSRGLHATYQGAITGENVAIHTRGAHSATLATDRGNGTVTVTGTNDLNTEGDGSPLLYSTGQISASGVTGEAKDSEVVVVEGKNSATLTDSTVTSNGKKAVMLYQSFSGDAHDKDATATRSTFTMTNTKLTANGTDAVLYATNTTTSATLTNVEITSSASVGVKADEDRWGKSGSNGATLHLILDGTTITGGATAGSSSAITIASTNGGKVEGEVSGSVTNS
;
A
#
# COMPACT_ATOMS: atom_id res chain seq x y z
N MET A 1 70.14 -17.23 26.12
CA MET A 1 70.75 -15.94 26.35
C MET A 1 70.23 -15.00 25.30
N GLY A 2 69.44 -13.99 25.65
CA GLY A 2 69.15 -12.81 24.86
C GLY A 2 68.03 -12.92 23.78
N LEU A 3 66.78 -12.96 24.18
CA LEU A 3 65.65 -12.66 23.27
C LEU A 3 65.65 -11.15 22.95
N ARG A 4 65.70 -10.78 21.70
CA ARG A 4 65.38 -9.44 21.24
C ARG A 4 63.92 -9.42 20.68
N LYS A 5 63.08 -8.60 21.30
CA LYS A 5 61.73 -8.28 20.79
C LYS A 5 61.83 -7.37 19.55
N LEU A 6 61.25 -7.77 18.45
CA LEU A 6 61.07 -6.95 17.25
C LEU A 6 59.65 -6.39 17.26
N THR A 7 59.54 -5.07 17.35
CA THR A 7 58.30 -4.35 17.29
C THR A 7 58.09 -3.91 15.82
N VAL A 8 57.06 -4.44 15.17
CA VAL A 8 56.65 -4.00 13.82
C VAL A 8 55.51 -3.01 13.98
N ARG A 9 55.70 -1.78 13.53
CA ARG A 9 54.64 -0.77 13.37
C ARG A 9 54.05 -0.95 12.01
N PHE A 10 52.72 -1.22 11.96
CA PHE A 10 51.93 -1.09 10.71
C PHE A 10 51.39 0.32 10.58
N ALA A 11 51.79 1.00 9.51
CA ALA A 11 51.18 2.24 9.05
C ALA A 11 49.90 1.89 8.30
N GLY A 12 48.80 2.57 8.65
CA GLY A 12 47.53 2.40 8.00
C GLY A 12 47.48 3.03 6.61
N LEU A 13 47.01 2.29 5.63
CA LEU A 13 46.52 2.82 4.36
C LEU A 13 44.99 2.66 4.40
N ALA A 14 44.30 3.81 4.39
CA ALA A 14 42.87 3.86 4.21
C ALA A 14 42.57 3.63 2.72
N ALA A 15 42.01 2.49 2.39
CA ALA A 15 41.40 2.26 1.08
C ALA A 15 39.90 2.55 1.18
N ALA A 16 39.46 3.63 0.54
CA ALA A 16 38.04 3.90 0.35
C ALA A 16 37.49 2.92 -0.68
N ALA A 17 36.72 1.94 -0.21
CA ALA A 17 35.94 1.08 -1.06
C ALA A 17 34.58 1.75 -1.30
N LEU A 18 34.36 2.21 -2.52
CA LEU A 18 33.08 2.68 -3.02
C LEU A 18 32.19 1.43 -3.20
N MET A 19 31.31 1.16 -2.26
CA MET A 19 30.28 0.13 -2.43
C MET A 19 29.09 0.79 -3.14
N ALA A 20 28.83 0.37 -4.36
CA ALA A 20 27.55 0.60 -5.01
C ALA A 20 26.50 -0.25 -4.29
N ALA A 21 25.73 0.35 -3.41
CA ALA A 21 24.61 -0.29 -2.74
C ALA A 21 23.42 -0.35 -3.71
N GLY A 22 23.17 -1.53 -4.28
CA GLY A 22 21.89 -1.85 -4.88
C GLY A 22 20.86 -1.99 -3.75
N THR A 23 20.04 -0.99 -3.55
CA THR A 23 18.97 -1.00 -2.56
C THR A 23 17.81 -1.84 -3.05
N LEU A 24 17.63 -3.04 -2.49
CA LEU A 24 16.36 -3.76 -2.48
C LEU A 24 15.54 -3.19 -1.32
N VAL A 25 14.41 -2.61 -1.65
CA VAL A 25 13.54 -1.99 -0.67
C VAL A 25 12.36 -2.91 -0.38
N GLY A 26 12.40 -3.53 0.78
CA GLY A 26 11.22 -3.79 1.56
C GLY A 26 11.05 -2.63 2.53
N CYS A 27 9.86 -2.34 3.03
CA CYS A 27 9.61 -1.29 4.00
C CYS A 27 10.69 -1.27 5.09
N VAL A 28 11.40 -0.17 5.22
CA VAL A 28 12.49 -0.04 6.18
C VAL A 28 11.91 0.11 7.56
N ASN A 29 12.29 -0.80 8.46
CA ASN A 29 11.94 -0.73 9.86
C ASN A 29 12.62 0.43 10.57
N ALA A 30 11.82 1.30 11.15
CA ALA A 30 12.21 2.11 12.28
C ALA A 30 12.14 1.23 13.56
N SER A 31 13.18 0.50 13.87
CA SER A 31 13.32 -0.14 15.18
C SER A 31 14.79 -0.20 15.55
N ASP A 32 15.34 0.96 15.92
CA ASP A 32 16.50 1.14 16.81
C ASP A 32 16.71 2.63 17.12
N VAL A 33 15.65 3.34 17.54
CA VAL A 33 15.79 4.63 18.20
C VAL A 33 15.06 4.55 19.55
N LYS A 34 15.85 4.54 20.61
CA LYS A 34 15.38 4.72 21.99
C LYS A 34 14.58 6.02 22.09
N ALA A 35 13.37 5.92 22.59
CA ALA A 35 12.55 7.08 22.90
C ALA A 35 13.21 7.92 23.99
N GLU A 36 13.59 9.16 23.68
CA GLU A 36 13.73 10.25 24.65
C GLU A 36 12.50 11.14 24.55
N GLU A 37 11.88 11.42 25.68
CA GLU A 37 10.71 12.31 25.79
C GLU A 37 11.07 13.74 25.34
N PRO A 38 10.20 14.42 24.57
CA PRO A 38 10.42 15.82 24.26
C PRO A 38 9.89 16.73 25.38
N ALA A 39 10.75 17.63 25.81
CA ALA A 39 10.43 18.74 26.70
C ALA A 39 9.43 19.71 26.05
N SER A 40 8.43 20.11 26.85
CA SER A 40 7.40 21.08 26.49
C SER A 40 7.99 22.47 26.20
N VAL A 41 7.66 23.03 25.03
CA VAL A 41 7.84 24.47 24.76
C VAL A 41 6.49 25.06 24.38
N ASN A 42 6.01 25.93 25.27
CA ASN A 42 4.84 26.79 25.11
C ASN A 42 5.15 27.90 24.09
N SER A 43 4.36 28.05 23.03
CA SER A 43 4.27 29.31 22.31
C SER A 43 2.84 29.62 21.89
N THR A 44 2.32 30.65 22.49
CA THR A 44 1.09 31.35 22.14
C THR A 44 1.22 32.08 20.83
N ALA A 45 0.30 31.85 19.88
CA ALA A 45 0.10 32.74 18.74
C ALA A 45 -1.38 33.06 18.52
N SER A 46 -1.62 34.34 18.42
CA SER A 46 -2.89 35.07 18.32
C SER A 46 -3.69 34.75 17.05
N ALA A 47 -5.00 34.74 17.23
CA ALA A 47 -6.00 34.82 16.18
C ALA A 47 -6.16 36.26 15.65
N THR A 48 -6.31 36.39 14.30
CA THR A 48 -7.05 37.50 13.65
C THR A 48 -7.24 37.11 12.16
N ASN A 49 -8.39 37.07 11.66
CA ASN A 49 -9.32 37.95 11.00
C ASN A 49 -10.35 37.20 10.14
N VAL A 50 -11.59 37.46 10.50
CA VAL A 50 -12.81 37.16 9.75
C VAL A 50 -12.95 38.19 8.62
N SER A 51 -13.24 37.73 7.40
CA SER A 51 -13.81 38.59 6.34
C SER A 51 -15.14 38.02 5.86
N THR A 52 -16.19 38.68 6.25
CA THR A 52 -17.56 38.52 5.77
C THR A 52 -17.75 39.22 4.43
N ILE A 53 -18.33 38.54 3.42
CA ILE A 53 -18.87 39.21 2.22
C ILE A 53 -20.36 38.94 2.15
N SER A 54 -21.11 40.04 2.12
CA SER A 54 -22.57 40.14 2.07
C SER A 54 -23.20 39.64 0.78
N ALA A 55 -24.40 39.09 0.96
CA ALA A 55 -25.33 38.73 -0.11
C ALA A 55 -25.98 39.96 -0.75
N GLY A 56 -26.10 39.95 -2.08
CA GLY A 56 -26.92 40.87 -2.83
C GLY A 56 -28.15 40.15 -3.39
N THR A 57 -29.33 40.62 -3.02
CA THR A 57 -30.64 40.21 -3.50
C THR A 57 -30.97 40.84 -4.86
N ALA A 58 -31.49 40.05 -5.80
CA ALA A 58 -32.28 40.56 -6.91
C ALA A 58 -33.48 39.62 -7.17
N THR A 59 -34.67 40.19 -7.03
CA THR A 59 -35.95 39.63 -7.43
C THR A 59 -36.18 39.81 -8.91
N ASP A 60 -36.70 38.82 -9.65
CA ASP A 60 -37.87 39.02 -10.49
C ASP A 60 -38.56 37.72 -10.93
N SER A 61 -39.84 37.80 -11.07
CA SER A 61 -40.84 36.78 -11.29
C SER A 61 -41.13 36.50 -12.75
N SER A 62 -41.30 35.22 -13.15
CA SER A 62 -42.37 34.88 -14.12
C SER A 62 -42.70 33.39 -14.14
N THR A 63 -43.95 33.11 -14.23
CA THR A 63 -44.68 31.86 -14.20
C THR A 63 -44.47 30.98 -15.42
N GLY A 64 -44.35 29.69 -15.20
CA GLY A 64 -44.42 28.66 -16.27
C GLY A 64 -44.29 27.26 -15.66
N ALA A 65 -45.43 26.62 -15.40
CA ALA A 65 -45.48 25.26 -14.89
C ALA A 65 -45.10 24.22 -15.96
N THR A 66 -44.04 23.50 -15.76
CA THR A 66 -43.81 22.18 -16.36
C THR A 66 -43.18 21.28 -15.28
N SER A 67 -43.82 20.12 -15.08
CA SER A 67 -43.35 19.09 -14.18
C SER A 67 -41.92 18.67 -14.49
N ALA A 68 -40.95 19.12 -13.69
CA ALA A 68 -39.60 18.63 -13.67
C ALA A 68 -39.42 17.87 -12.38
N ALA A 69 -38.96 16.64 -12.48
CA ALA A 69 -38.43 15.92 -11.34
C ALA A 69 -37.36 16.80 -10.68
N SER A 70 -37.62 17.28 -9.49
CA SER A 70 -36.68 18.02 -8.66
C SER A 70 -35.58 17.06 -8.23
N THR A 71 -34.46 17.04 -8.94
CA THR A 71 -33.18 16.71 -8.30
C THR A 71 -32.85 17.92 -7.43
N ALA A 72 -33.15 17.84 -6.15
CA ALA A 72 -32.58 18.77 -5.18
C ALA A 72 -31.07 18.77 -5.41
N ALA A 73 -30.49 19.89 -5.82
CA ALA A 73 -29.06 20.06 -5.78
C ALA A 73 -28.68 19.98 -4.30
N ASP A 74 -28.02 18.90 -3.90
CA ASP A 74 -27.47 18.78 -2.57
C ASP A 74 -26.50 19.97 -2.39
N THR A 75 -26.85 20.89 -1.51
CA THR A 75 -25.94 21.98 -1.17
C THR A 75 -24.78 21.39 -0.38
N ASN A 76 -23.54 21.71 -0.77
CA ASN A 76 -22.35 21.28 -0.07
C ASN A 76 -22.45 21.60 1.42
N THR A 77 -22.09 20.59 2.24
CA THR A 77 -22.00 20.79 3.69
C THR A 77 -20.81 21.70 3.99
N GLU A 78 -21.04 22.75 4.78
CA GLU A 78 -19.94 23.62 5.26
C GLU A 78 -19.12 22.88 6.31
N LEU A 79 -17.85 22.64 6.00
CA LEU A 79 -16.91 21.93 6.86
C LEU A 79 -15.78 22.87 7.30
N THR A 80 -15.29 22.68 8.51
CA THR A 80 -14.20 23.46 9.10
C THR A 80 -13.00 22.60 9.42
N SER A 81 -11.84 23.22 9.55
CA SER A 81 -10.62 22.55 9.99
C SER A 81 -10.68 22.23 11.49
N GLY A 82 -10.02 21.14 11.88
CA GLY A 82 -9.98 20.73 13.26
C GLY A 82 -9.04 19.57 13.55
N GLN A 83 -8.90 19.31 14.85
CA GLN A 83 -8.20 18.12 15.36
C GLN A 83 -9.18 17.29 16.18
N VAL A 84 -9.16 15.99 16.00
CA VAL A 84 -10.04 15.06 16.72
C VAL A 84 -9.22 13.89 17.23
N SER A 85 -9.41 13.54 18.51
CA SER A 85 -8.80 12.35 19.11
C SER A 85 -9.70 11.14 18.89
N VAL A 86 -9.15 10.11 18.28
CA VAL A 86 -9.82 8.81 18.04
C VAL A 86 -9.02 7.70 18.68
N THR A 87 -9.67 6.58 19.00
CA THR A 87 -8.98 5.39 19.47
C THR A 87 -8.80 4.42 18.29
N ILE A 88 -7.55 4.11 17.96
CA ILE A 88 -7.19 3.15 16.93
C ILE A 88 -6.31 2.08 17.59
N ASP A 89 -6.71 0.82 17.49
CA ASP A 89 -6.01 -0.32 18.12
C ASP A 89 -5.70 -0.09 19.61
N GLY A 90 -6.67 0.47 20.34
CA GLY A 90 -6.54 0.75 21.78
C GLY A 90 -5.66 1.95 22.13
N LYS A 91 -5.11 2.67 21.15
CA LYS A 91 -4.30 3.87 21.36
C LYS A 91 -5.08 5.12 20.99
N SER A 92 -5.09 6.12 21.88
CA SER A 92 -5.62 7.44 21.55
C SER A 92 -4.65 8.14 20.58
N THR A 93 -5.17 8.54 19.43
CA THR A 93 -4.44 9.18 18.33
C THR A 93 -5.16 10.46 17.96
N THR A 94 -4.45 11.59 17.89
CA THR A 94 -5.04 12.86 17.46
C THR A 94 -4.81 13.06 15.97
N LEU A 95 -5.89 13.13 15.21
CA LEU A 95 -5.90 13.33 13.76
C LEU A 95 -6.26 14.78 13.45
N SER A 96 -5.72 15.32 12.35
CA SER A 96 -5.97 16.69 11.89
C SER A 96 -6.57 16.68 10.49
N GLY A 97 -7.59 17.48 10.24
CA GLY A 97 -8.22 17.67 8.94
C GLY A 97 -8.40 19.14 8.57
N ALA A 98 -8.27 19.45 7.27
CA ALA A 98 -8.66 20.78 6.77
C ALA A 98 -10.18 20.90 6.68
N TYR A 99 -10.85 19.79 6.37
CA TYR A 99 -12.30 19.65 6.33
C TYR A 99 -12.69 18.42 7.17
N VAL A 100 -13.32 18.65 8.34
CA VAL A 100 -13.60 17.61 9.32
C VAL A 100 -15.07 17.25 9.36
N VAL A 101 -15.38 15.96 9.29
CA VAL A 101 -16.70 15.36 9.49
C VAL A 101 -16.62 14.54 10.78
N ASP A 102 -17.12 15.11 11.86
CA ASP A 102 -17.06 14.56 13.23
C ASP A 102 -18.46 14.16 13.69
N GLY A 103 -18.80 12.89 13.54
CA GLY A 103 -20.08 12.32 13.98
C GLY A 103 -21.32 12.84 13.23
N ILE A 104 -21.15 13.43 12.07
CA ILE A 104 -22.25 13.98 11.23
C ILE A 104 -22.27 13.35 9.85
N ASP A 105 -23.38 13.50 9.14
CA ASP A 105 -23.48 13.20 7.70
C ASP A 105 -23.17 14.48 6.91
N ALA A 106 -22.30 14.34 5.88
CA ALA A 106 -21.89 15.45 5.04
C ALA A 106 -21.86 15.06 3.56
N VAL A 107 -22.10 16.01 2.69
CA VAL A 107 -22.05 15.86 1.23
C VAL A 107 -21.24 16.99 0.63
N ILE A 108 -20.34 16.62 -0.26
CA ILE A 108 -19.55 17.50 -1.13
C ILE A 108 -19.82 17.09 -2.57
N ASP A 109 -20.32 18.01 -3.38
CA ASP A 109 -20.55 17.81 -4.81
C ASP A 109 -19.90 18.94 -5.62
N GLY A 110 -18.87 18.59 -6.38
CA GLY A 110 -18.01 19.53 -7.08
C GLY A 110 -17.06 20.30 -6.16
N GLY A 111 -16.27 21.18 -6.75
CA GLY A 111 -15.33 22.06 -6.06
C GLY A 111 -13.90 21.52 -5.98
N THR A 112 -13.01 22.39 -5.50
CA THR A 112 -11.59 22.11 -5.33
C THR A 112 -11.22 22.27 -3.86
N TYR A 113 -10.60 21.24 -3.28
CA TYR A 113 -10.26 21.14 -1.86
C TYR A 113 -8.78 20.85 -1.69
N SER A 114 -8.14 21.52 -0.75
CA SER A 114 -6.70 21.30 -0.58
C SER A 114 -6.23 21.49 0.87
N SER A 115 -5.09 20.89 1.19
CA SER A 115 -4.28 21.19 2.37
C SER A 115 -2.81 21.17 2.01
N SER A 116 -2.07 22.18 2.47
CA SER A 116 -0.60 22.23 2.40
C SER A 116 0.05 22.10 3.78
N THR A 117 -0.74 21.84 4.79
CA THR A 117 -0.25 21.68 6.18
C THR A 117 0.27 20.26 6.38
N ALA A 118 1.49 20.12 6.92
CA ALA A 118 2.05 18.83 7.30
C ALA A 118 1.13 18.10 8.31
N ASP A 119 1.06 16.77 8.18
CA ASP A 119 0.29 15.87 9.05
C ASP A 119 -1.22 16.19 9.15
N GLN A 120 -1.75 16.91 8.18
CA GLN A 120 -3.17 17.25 8.09
C GLN A 120 -3.80 16.58 6.85
N ALA A 121 -4.83 15.78 7.04
CA ALA A 121 -5.64 15.29 5.93
C ALA A 121 -6.41 16.45 5.26
N VAL A 122 -6.72 16.33 3.95
CA VAL A 122 -7.66 17.28 3.34
C VAL A 122 -9.04 17.03 3.93
N PHE A 123 -9.60 15.82 3.77
CA PHE A 123 -10.83 15.41 4.44
C PHE A 123 -10.54 14.43 5.56
N LEU A 124 -11.08 14.67 6.74
CA LEU A 124 -11.02 13.79 7.91
C LEU A 124 -12.43 13.41 8.34
N VAL A 125 -12.75 12.11 8.36
CA VAL A 125 -14.05 11.58 8.78
C VAL A 125 -13.85 10.69 10.00
N VAL A 126 -14.53 11.01 11.10
CA VAL A 126 -14.33 10.35 12.41
C VAL A 126 -15.62 10.23 13.22
N ASN A 127 -15.56 9.45 14.30
CA ASN A 127 -16.61 9.32 15.32
C ASN A 127 -17.99 8.92 14.76
N GLY A 128 -17.99 8.00 13.77
CA GLY A 128 -19.21 7.54 13.13
C GLY A 128 -19.77 8.52 12.08
N GLY A 129 -19.00 9.54 11.69
CA GLY A 129 -19.38 10.44 10.61
C GLY A 129 -19.43 9.75 9.24
N SER A 130 -20.24 10.29 8.34
CA SER A 130 -20.38 9.83 6.96
C SER A 130 -20.16 10.97 5.98
N LEU A 131 -19.27 10.79 5.01
CA LEU A 131 -18.98 11.79 3.98
C LEU A 131 -19.18 11.21 2.58
N THR A 132 -19.95 11.90 1.75
CA THR A 132 -20.01 11.63 0.31
C THR A 132 -19.32 12.75 -0.44
N ILE A 133 -18.30 12.42 -1.23
CA ILE A 133 -17.58 13.34 -2.12
C ILE A 133 -17.85 12.92 -3.56
N ARG A 134 -18.35 13.86 -4.38
CA ARG A 134 -18.60 13.64 -5.81
C ARG A 134 -18.06 14.78 -6.63
N ASN A 135 -17.61 14.47 -7.86
CA ASN A 135 -17.24 15.46 -8.87
C ASN A 135 -16.23 16.52 -8.40
N ALA A 136 -15.36 16.16 -7.46
CA ALA A 136 -14.44 17.09 -6.80
C ALA A 136 -12.99 16.93 -7.29
N GLU A 137 -12.18 17.96 -7.04
CA GLU A 137 -10.73 17.93 -7.16
C GLU A 137 -10.11 18.07 -5.77
N ILE A 138 -9.24 17.12 -5.37
CA ILE A 138 -8.60 17.11 -4.05
C ILE A 138 -7.08 17.14 -4.23
N THR A 139 -6.42 18.11 -3.60
CA THR A 139 -4.95 18.24 -3.66
C THR A 139 -4.35 18.24 -2.27
N LYS A 140 -3.39 17.37 -2.04
CA LYS A 140 -2.61 17.35 -0.80
C LYS A 140 -1.14 17.66 -1.07
N SER A 141 -0.60 18.61 -0.33
CA SER A 141 0.82 18.96 -0.30
C SER A 141 1.27 19.21 1.16
N GLY A 142 2.56 19.44 1.38
CA GLY A 142 3.14 19.48 2.73
C GLY A 142 3.53 18.09 3.22
N ASP A 143 4.84 17.86 3.38
CA ASP A 143 5.40 16.55 3.75
C ASP A 143 4.94 16.14 5.16
N THR A 144 4.81 14.83 5.39
CA THR A 144 4.60 14.33 6.74
C THR A 144 5.85 14.60 7.60
N SER A 145 5.63 14.95 8.86
CA SER A 145 6.72 15.06 9.85
C SER A 145 7.08 13.70 10.46
N ASN A 146 6.21 12.69 10.28
CA ASN A 146 6.38 11.34 10.82
C ASN A 146 5.82 10.30 9.84
N GLU A 147 6.73 9.69 9.10
CA GLU A 147 6.41 8.70 8.07
C GLU A 147 5.68 7.47 8.67
N GLU A 148 6.07 7.02 9.87
CA GLU A 148 5.44 5.90 10.55
C GLU A 148 3.95 6.19 10.86
N GLN A 149 3.64 7.39 11.35
CA GLN A 149 2.25 7.78 11.61
C GLN A 149 1.44 7.91 10.32
N SER A 150 2.06 8.40 9.25
CA SER A 150 1.41 8.43 7.94
C SER A 150 1.13 7.02 7.41
N ASN A 151 2.10 6.11 7.53
CA ASN A 151 1.96 4.74 7.08
C ASN A 151 0.92 3.95 7.86
N PHE A 152 0.84 4.13 9.18
CA PHE A 152 -0.01 3.28 10.02
C PHE A 152 -1.36 3.89 10.36
N TYR A 153 -1.45 5.20 10.51
CA TYR A 153 -2.69 5.87 10.89
C TYR A 153 -3.26 6.78 9.78
N GLY A 154 -2.56 6.89 8.65
CA GLY A 154 -3.02 7.69 7.52
C GLY A 154 -2.86 9.19 7.70
N PHE A 155 -2.01 9.66 8.59
CA PHE A 155 -1.68 11.09 8.68
C PHE A 155 -1.26 11.62 7.31
N ASN A 156 -1.55 12.89 7.05
CA ASN A 156 -1.15 13.55 5.81
C ASN A 156 -1.84 13.05 4.53
N SER A 157 -2.94 12.33 4.62
CA SER A 157 -3.67 11.79 3.44
C SER A 157 -4.56 12.83 2.77
N ALA A 158 -4.94 12.61 1.51
CA ALA A 158 -5.98 13.41 0.87
C ALA A 158 -7.35 13.14 1.51
N VAL A 159 -7.72 11.87 1.69
CA VAL A 159 -8.94 11.48 2.39
C VAL A 159 -8.58 10.47 3.48
N LEU A 160 -8.91 10.76 4.73
CA LEU A 160 -8.73 9.91 5.88
C LEU A 160 -10.07 9.64 6.57
N VAL A 161 -10.46 8.37 6.63
CA VAL A 161 -11.60 7.94 7.44
C VAL A 161 -11.10 7.02 8.56
N ALA A 162 -11.49 7.32 9.81
CA ALA A 162 -10.91 6.64 10.97
C ALA A 162 -11.97 6.35 12.06
N GLY A 163 -11.83 5.17 12.64
CA GLY A 163 -12.70 4.69 13.73
C GLY A 163 -13.96 3.98 13.26
N GLU A 164 -14.38 3.01 14.06
CA GLU A 164 -15.55 2.17 13.77
C GLU A 164 -16.81 3.05 13.54
N GLY A 165 -17.64 2.66 12.55
CA GLY A 165 -18.84 3.39 12.15
C GLY A 165 -18.60 4.59 11.24
N SER A 166 -17.36 5.08 11.11
CA SER A 166 -17.03 6.16 10.17
C SER A 166 -16.96 5.65 8.73
N SER A 167 -17.47 6.43 7.77
CA SER A 167 -17.51 6.02 6.38
C SER A 167 -17.28 7.18 5.41
N VAL A 168 -16.66 6.88 4.26
CA VAL A 168 -16.54 7.82 3.14
C VAL A 168 -16.91 7.15 1.81
N THR A 169 -17.62 7.87 0.97
CA THR A 169 -17.82 7.52 -0.44
C THR A 169 -17.16 8.60 -1.29
N VAL A 170 -16.28 8.20 -2.20
CA VAL A 170 -15.59 9.07 -3.16
C VAL A 170 -15.97 8.61 -4.56
N GLU A 171 -16.56 9.47 -5.35
CA GLU A 171 -17.09 9.13 -6.67
C GLU A 171 -16.76 10.22 -7.71
N ASN A 172 -16.37 9.79 -8.90
CA ASN A 172 -16.05 10.69 -10.02
C ASN A 172 -15.16 11.88 -9.62
N THR A 173 -14.09 11.58 -8.85
CA THR A 173 -13.24 12.58 -8.20
C THR A 173 -11.80 12.42 -8.66
N THR A 174 -11.06 13.50 -8.74
CA THR A 174 -9.61 13.48 -8.98
C THR A 174 -8.88 13.81 -7.69
N ILE A 175 -7.96 12.95 -7.29
CA ILE A 175 -7.11 13.13 -6.09
C ILE A 175 -5.66 13.21 -6.54
N THR A 176 -4.96 14.28 -6.16
CA THR A 176 -3.53 14.46 -6.43
C THR A 176 -2.78 14.72 -5.12
N THR A 177 -1.76 13.92 -4.84
CA THR A 177 -0.86 14.18 -3.70
C THR A 177 0.55 14.46 -4.17
N GLN A 178 1.19 15.49 -3.59
CA GLN A 178 2.47 16.05 -4.04
C GLN A 178 3.61 15.83 -3.04
N SER A 179 3.32 15.31 -1.85
CA SER A 179 4.23 15.31 -0.70
C SER A 179 4.44 13.92 -0.11
N SER A 180 5.55 13.74 0.61
CA SER A 180 5.88 12.46 1.26
C SER A 180 4.84 12.07 2.31
N GLY A 181 4.49 10.80 2.35
CA GLY A 181 3.49 10.25 3.25
C GLY A 181 2.06 10.68 2.95
N SER A 182 1.81 11.23 1.75
CA SER A 182 0.48 11.71 1.37
C SER A 182 -0.28 10.65 0.58
N ASN A 183 -0.99 9.78 1.30
CA ASN A 183 -1.80 8.74 0.67
C ASN A 183 -3.07 9.33 0.02
N GLY A 184 -3.59 8.66 -1.00
CA GLY A 184 -4.84 9.05 -1.65
C GLY A 184 -6.05 8.91 -0.72
N VAL A 185 -6.53 7.68 -0.50
CA VAL A 185 -7.63 7.38 0.42
C VAL A 185 -7.18 6.37 1.46
N VAL A 186 -7.38 6.70 2.73
CA VAL A 186 -7.04 5.83 3.86
C VAL A 186 -8.28 5.50 4.68
N ALA A 187 -8.46 4.20 5.00
CA ALA A 187 -9.40 3.71 5.98
C ALA A 187 -8.65 3.02 7.12
N THR A 188 -8.90 3.44 8.36
CA THR A 188 -8.19 2.91 9.54
C THR A 188 -9.12 2.74 10.74
N GLY A 189 -8.76 1.82 11.67
CA GLY A 189 -9.50 1.65 12.92
C GLY A 189 -10.93 1.16 12.74
N GLY A 190 -11.18 0.25 11.80
CA GLY A 190 -12.51 -0.28 11.52
C GLY A 190 -13.41 0.60 10.65
N ALA A 191 -12.89 1.72 10.14
CA ALA A 191 -13.63 2.60 9.23
C ALA A 191 -13.73 2.01 7.82
N THR A 192 -14.67 2.54 7.01
CA THR A 192 -14.91 2.05 5.65
C THR A 192 -14.79 3.17 4.61
N ALA A 193 -14.24 2.85 3.44
CA ALA A 193 -14.23 3.73 2.28
C ALA A 193 -14.77 3.02 1.04
N THR A 194 -15.55 3.73 0.25
CA THR A 194 -15.99 3.29 -1.08
C THR A 194 -15.48 4.30 -2.10
N VAL A 195 -14.74 3.83 -3.12
CA VAL A 195 -14.11 4.69 -4.11
C VAL A 195 -14.51 4.22 -5.51
N ARG A 196 -15.20 5.06 -6.26
CA ARG A 196 -15.71 4.72 -7.60
C ARG A 196 -15.32 5.75 -8.63
N GLN A 197 -15.01 5.29 -9.85
CA GLN A 197 -14.76 6.16 -11.01
C GLN A 197 -13.80 7.32 -10.68
N THR A 198 -12.80 7.04 -9.86
CA THR A 198 -11.91 8.05 -9.27
C THR A 198 -10.49 7.87 -9.78
N THR A 199 -9.85 8.97 -10.09
CA THR A 199 -8.43 9.02 -10.46
C THR A 199 -7.60 9.47 -9.25
N ILE A 200 -6.54 8.72 -8.93
CA ILE A 200 -5.62 9.02 -7.84
C ILE A 200 -4.19 9.09 -8.39
N GLU A 201 -3.53 10.22 -8.23
CA GLU A 201 -2.11 10.38 -8.54
C GLU A 201 -1.32 10.75 -7.29
N THR A 202 -0.26 9.98 -6.96
CA THR A 202 0.65 10.30 -5.87
C THR A 202 2.08 10.48 -6.40
N HIS A 203 2.77 11.54 -5.98
CA HIS A 203 4.03 11.95 -6.59
C HIS A 203 5.27 11.71 -5.72
N ALA A 204 5.13 11.55 -4.41
CA ALA A 204 6.26 11.45 -3.49
C ALA A 204 6.32 10.10 -2.77
N ASN A 205 7.39 9.86 -2.02
CA ASN A 205 7.64 8.60 -1.34
C ASN A 205 6.60 8.31 -0.25
N SER A 206 6.38 7.02 0.03
CA SER A 206 5.45 6.53 1.06
C SER A 206 4.01 7.07 0.91
N SER A 207 3.60 7.26 -0.35
CA SER A 207 2.31 7.87 -0.72
C SER A 207 1.50 6.89 -1.57
N ARG A 208 0.71 6.06 -0.89
CA ARG A 208 -0.06 4.95 -1.48
C ARG A 208 -1.37 5.45 -2.09
N GLY A 209 -1.93 4.70 -3.01
CA GLY A 209 -3.24 5.01 -3.62
C GLY A 209 -4.41 4.77 -2.67
N LEU A 210 -4.86 3.52 -2.55
CA LEU A 210 -5.85 3.05 -1.56
C LEU A 210 -5.11 2.29 -0.46
N HIS A 211 -5.33 2.70 0.79
CA HIS A 211 -4.53 2.21 1.91
C HIS A 211 -5.42 1.87 3.13
N ALA A 212 -5.43 0.62 3.56
CA ALA A 212 -6.24 0.17 4.69
C ALA A 212 -5.36 -0.35 5.84
N THR A 213 -5.62 0.12 7.06
CA THR A 213 -4.88 -0.29 8.27
C THR A 213 -5.84 -0.56 9.42
N TYR A 214 -5.41 -1.31 10.43
CA TYR A 214 -6.18 -1.55 11.65
C TYR A 214 -7.66 -1.87 11.40
N GLN A 215 -7.92 -2.93 10.61
CA GLN A 215 -9.27 -3.40 10.27
C GLN A 215 -10.08 -2.42 9.40
N GLY A 216 -9.48 -1.36 8.91
CA GLY A 216 -10.09 -0.50 7.91
C GLY A 216 -10.40 -1.28 6.62
N ALA A 217 -11.47 -0.92 5.93
CA ALA A 217 -11.89 -1.61 4.70
C ALA A 217 -12.14 -0.60 3.57
N ILE A 218 -11.56 -0.87 2.41
CA ILE A 218 -11.75 -0.07 1.20
C ILE A 218 -12.31 -0.93 0.08
N THR A 219 -13.40 -0.47 -0.54
CA THR A 219 -13.94 -1.04 -1.77
C THR A 219 -13.74 -0.03 -2.91
N GLY A 220 -13.06 -0.45 -3.97
CA GLY A 220 -12.84 0.33 -5.19
C GLY A 220 -13.61 -0.25 -6.39
N GLU A 221 -14.07 0.60 -7.28
CA GLU A 221 -14.70 0.19 -8.53
C GLU A 221 -14.34 1.16 -9.65
N ASN A 222 -13.77 0.66 -10.75
CA ASN A 222 -13.35 1.46 -11.90
C ASN A 222 -12.41 2.61 -11.50
N VAL A 223 -11.33 2.28 -10.80
CA VAL A 223 -10.35 3.26 -10.31
C VAL A 223 -9.13 3.31 -11.21
N ALA A 224 -8.57 4.50 -11.39
CA ALA A 224 -7.27 4.73 -12.02
C ALA A 224 -6.30 5.26 -10.96
N ILE A 225 -5.23 4.53 -10.68
CA ILE A 225 -4.26 4.88 -9.63
C ILE A 225 -2.85 4.86 -10.20
N HIS A 226 -2.15 5.99 -10.09
CA HIS A 226 -0.76 6.11 -10.52
C HIS A 226 0.09 6.66 -9.37
N THR A 227 1.06 5.87 -8.90
CA THR A 227 1.99 6.26 -7.84
C THR A 227 3.42 6.38 -8.39
N ARG A 228 4.12 7.47 -8.06
CA ARG A 228 5.46 7.77 -8.62
C ARG A 228 6.58 7.63 -7.60
N GLY A 229 6.29 7.78 -6.32
CA GLY A 229 7.30 7.71 -5.26
C GLY A 229 7.73 6.29 -4.92
N ALA A 230 8.85 6.15 -4.22
CA ALA A 230 9.26 4.89 -3.63
C ALA A 230 8.31 4.49 -2.47
N HIS A 231 8.16 3.19 -2.21
CA HIS A 231 7.28 2.63 -1.16
C HIS A 231 5.81 3.08 -1.28
N SER A 232 5.33 3.23 -2.50
CA SER A 232 4.03 3.82 -2.81
C SER A 232 3.20 2.86 -3.67
N ALA A 233 2.72 1.77 -3.08
CA ALA A 233 1.83 0.82 -3.76
C ALA A 233 0.51 1.46 -4.18
N THR A 234 -0.10 0.97 -5.28
CA THR A 234 -1.45 1.44 -5.66
C THR A 234 -2.51 0.96 -4.68
N LEU A 235 -2.48 -0.32 -4.29
CA LEU A 235 -3.34 -0.92 -3.28
C LEU A 235 -2.47 -1.43 -2.14
N ALA A 236 -2.71 -0.95 -0.93
CA ALA A 236 -1.91 -1.30 0.23
C ALA A 236 -2.74 -1.63 1.45
N THR A 237 -2.25 -2.58 2.24
CA THR A 237 -2.63 -2.75 3.62
C THR A 237 -1.38 -2.68 4.49
N ASP A 238 -1.51 -2.12 5.70
CA ASP A 238 -0.42 -2.04 6.65
C ASP A 238 -1.00 -2.14 8.06
N ARG A 239 -0.40 -2.91 8.93
CA ARG A 239 -0.82 -3.20 10.32
C ARG A 239 -2.31 -3.52 10.54
N GLY A 240 -2.58 -4.51 11.36
CA GLY A 240 -3.91 -4.74 11.94
C GLY A 240 -4.98 -5.27 10.98
N ASN A 241 -4.61 -6.03 9.94
CA ASN A 241 -5.53 -6.76 9.04
C ASN A 241 -6.50 -5.88 8.23
N GLY A 242 -6.01 -4.79 7.63
CA GLY A 242 -6.80 -4.00 6.69
C GLY A 242 -7.25 -4.81 5.46
N THR A 243 -8.31 -4.35 4.81
CA THR A 243 -8.87 -5.00 3.60
C THR A 243 -9.03 -4.00 2.47
N VAL A 244 -8.52 -4.34 1.27
CA VAL A 244 -8.76 -3.57 0.04
C VAL A 244 -9.32 -4.50 -1.03
N THR A 245 -10.48 -4.16 -1.57
CA THR A 245 -11.11 -4.90 -2.68
C THR A 245 -11.38 -3.96 -3.84
N VAL A 246 -10.87 -4.27 -5.03
CA VAL A 246 -11.19 -3.50 -6.24
C VAL A 246 -11.78 -4.39 -7.33
N THR A 247 -12.81 -3.87 -7.99
CA THR A 247 -13.58 -4.56 -9.03
C THR A 247 -13.84 -3.65 -10.23
N GLY A 248 -14.36 -4.22 -11.32
CA GLY A 248 -14.63 -3.48 -12.54
C GLY A 248 -13.40 -3.35 -13.42
N THR A 249 -13.22 -2.20 -14.06
CA THR A 249 -12.06 -1.91 -14.93
C THR A 249 -11.12 -0.95 -14.19
N ASN A 250 -9.94 -1.44 -13.83
CA ASN A 250 -9.00 -0.69 -13.02
C ASN A 250 -7.68 -0.48 -13.77
N ASP A 251 -7.11 0.71 -13.68
CA ASP A 251 -5.78 1.06 -14.21
C ASP A 251 -4.83 1.37 -13.04
N LEU A 252 -3.88 0.47 -12.79
CA LEU A 252 -2.99 0.55 -11.62
C LEU A 252 -1.53 0.61 -12.06
N ASN A 253 -0.84 1.71 -11.81
CA ASN A 253 0.54 1.91 -12.24
C ASN A 253 1.42 2.44 -11.11
N THR A 254 2.65 1.91 -11.00
CA THR A 254 3.67 2.38 -10.07
C THR A 254 4.99 2.66 -10.79
N GLU A 255 5.71 3.71 -10.36
CA GLU A 255 7.02 4.04 -10.94
C GLU A 255 8.18 3.83 -9.96
N GLY A 256 7.93 3.93 -8.67
CA GLY A 256 8.99 3.97 -7.65
C GLY A 256 9.54 2.60 -7.26
N ASP A 257 10.79 2.60 -6.77
CA ASP A 257 11.41 1.42 -6.15
C ASP A 257 10.58 0.94 -4.95
N GLY A 258 10.40 -0.38 -4.82
CA GLY A 258 9.62 -0.99 -3.74
C GLY A 258 8.15 -0.59 -3.72
N SER A 259 7.58 -0.24 -4.87
CA SER A 259 6.20 0.20 -5.05
C SER A 259 5.42 -0.82 -5.88
N PRO A 260 4.98 -1.94 -5.29
CA PRO A 260 4.21 -2.94 -6.03
C PRO A 260 2.80 -2.41 -6.37
N LEU A 261 2.12 -3.06 -7.32
CA LEU A 261 0.70 -2.75 -7.54
C LEU A 261 -0.11 -3.12 -6.29
N LEU A 262 0.11 -4.31 -5.72
CA LEU A 262 -0.53 -4.80 -4.51
C LEU A 262 0.50 -5.09 -3.42
N TYR A 263 0.44 -4.40 -2.29
CA TYR A 263 1.24 -4.66 -1.09
C TYR A 263 0.35 -5.10 0.06
N SER A 264 0.37 -6.37 0.42
CA SER A 264 -0.56 -6.95 1.40
C SER A 264 0.13 -7.37 2.69
N THR A 265 -0.18 -6.67 3.78
CA THR A 265 -0.04 -7.11 5.17
C THR A 265 -1.41 -7.31 5.83
N GLY A 266 -2.43 -7.59 5.04
CA GLY A 266 -3.82 -7.84 5.40
C GLY A 266 -4.48 -8.69 4.33
N GLN A 267 -5.53 -8.17 3.71
CA GLN A 267 -6.24 -8.86 2.63
C GLN A 267 -6.44 -7.90 1.45
N ILE A 268 -5.89 -8.24 0.29
CA ILE A 268 -6.13 -7.50 -0.95
C ILE A 268 -6.74 -8.42 -1.99
N SER A 269 -7.84 -7.97 -2.60
CA SER A 269 -8.48 -8.64 -3.72
C SER A 269 -8.68 -7.65 -4.86
N ALA A 270 -8.12 -7.95 -6.04
CA ALA A 270 -8.22 -7.10 -7.20
C ALA A 270 -8.68 -7.89 -8.43
N SER A 271 -9.59 -7.33 -9.19
CA SER A 271 -10.05 -7.91 -10.46
C SER A 271 -10.15 -6.87 -11.56
N GLY A 272 -9.99 -7.32 -12.81
CA GLY A 272 -10.08 -6.44 -13.98
C GLY A 272 -9.00 -5.36 -14.02
N VAL A 273 -7.79 -5.69 -13.55
CA VAL A 273 -6.65 -4.75 -13.50
C VAL A 273 -5.87 -4.79 -14.81
N THR A 274 -5.63 -3.62 -15.39
CA THR A 274 -4.54 -3.37 -16.32
C THR A 274 -3.50 -2.55 -15.59
N GLY A 275 -2.20 -2.99 -15.58
CA GLY A 275 -1.24 -2.25 -14.77
C GLY A 275 0.21 -2.63 -14.99
N GLU A 276 1.10 -1.72 -14.58
CA GLU A 276 2.55 -1.88 -14.65
C GLU A 276 3.21 -1.43 -13.34
N ALA A 277 4.04 -2.32 -12.77
CA ALA A 277 5.00 -1.98 -11.73
C ALA A 277 6.36 -1.75 -12.40
N LYS A 278 6.75 -0.48 -12.54
CA LYS A 278 7.91 -0.07 -13.36
C LYS A 278 9.25 -0.40 -12.71
N ASP A 279 9.32 -0.40 -11.39
CA ASP A 279 10.56 -0.71 -10.63
C ASP A 279 10.25 -1.57 -9.40
N SER A 280 9.25 -2.44 -9.49
CA SER A 280 8.83 -3.30 -8.37
C SER A 280 8.10 -4.55 -8.87
N GLU A 281 7.68 -5.37 -7.93
CA GLU A 281 6.81 -6.52 -8.09
C GLU A 281 5.37 -6.08 -8.44
N VAL A 282 4.59 -6.91 -9.09
CA VAL A 282 3.13 -6.69 -9.21
C VAL A 282 2.41 -7.01 -7.91
N VAL A 283 2.84 -8.04 -7.19
CA VAL A 283 2.25 -8.45 -5.90
C VAL A 283 3.33 -8.75 -4.89
N VAL A 284 3.16 -8.18 -3.71
CA VAL A 284 3.92 -8.51 -2.51
C VAL A 284 2.95 -8.93 -1.41
N VAL A 285 3.16 -10.11 -0.80
CA VAL A 285 2.44 -10.55 0.40
C VAL A 285 3.43 -10.73 1.53
N GLU A 286 3.20 -10.02 2.61
CA GLU A 286 4.04 -10.08 3.82
C GLU A 286 3.27 -10.72 4.98
N GLY A 287 3.92 -11.66 5.66
CA GLY A 287 3.33 -12.36 6.81
C GLY A 287 2.27 -13.38 6.43
N LYS A 288 1.30 -13.62 7.32
CA LYS A 288 0.20 -14.58 7.17
C LYS A 288 -0.98 -14.07 6.32
N ASN A 289 -0.76 -13.04 5.57
CA ASN A 289 -1.78 -12.27 4.87
C ASN A 289 -2.09 -12.84 3.48
N SER A 290 -2.94 -12.16 2.72
CA SER A 290 -3.39 -12.69 1.43
C SER A 290 -3.48 -11.63 0.34
N ALA A 291 -3.24 -12.08 -0.90
CA ALA A 291 -3.55 -11.31 -2.11
C ALA A 291 -4.23 -12.20 -3.15
N THR A 292 -5.23 -11.64 -3.83
CA THR A 292 -5.91 -12.28 -4.96
C THR A 292 -5.93 -11.31 -6.14
N LEU A 293 -5.57 -11.81 -7.33
CA LEU A 293 -5.61 -11.05 -8.59
C LEU A 293 -6.32 -11.90 -9.65
N THR A 294 -7.38 -11.37 -10.24
CA THR A 294 -8.20 -12.09 -11.21
C THR A 294 -8.51 -11.26 -12.46
N ASP A 295 -8.69 -11.94 -13.61
CA ASP A 295 -9.14 -11.35 -14.86
C ASP A 295 -8.35 -10.08 -15.26
N SER A 296 -7.01 -10.16 -15.15
CA SER A 296 -6.12 -9.01 -15.19
C SER A 296 -5.02 -9.13 -16.24
N THR A 297 -4.41 -8.00 -16.60
CA THR A 297 -3.20 -7.95 -17.44
C THR A 297 -2.18 -7.06 -16.76
N VAL A 298 -1.09 -7.63 -16.26
CA VAL A 298 -0.11 -6.92 -15.44
C VAL A 298 1.33 -7.18 -15.86
N THR A 299 2.16 -6.15 -15.68
CA THR A 299 3.60 -6.20 -16.00
C THR A 299 4.42 -5.82 -14.76
N SER A 300 5.41 -6.65 -14.45
CA SER A 300 6.47 -6.36 -13.49
C SER A 300 7.78 -6.11 -14.20
N ASN A 301 8.44 -4.99 -13.91
CA ASN A 301 9.81 -4.72 -14.31
C ASN A 301 10.79 -4.80 -13.13
N GLY A 302 10.30 -5.10 -11.92
CA GLY A 302 11.12 -5.43 -10.77
C GLY A 302 11.89 -6.74 -10.94
N LYS A 303 12.88 -6.99 -10.10
CA LYS A 303 13.70 -8.21 -10.17
C LYS A 303 12.88 -9.49 -10.07
N LYS A 304 11.78 -9.43 -9.34
CA LYS A 304 10.82 -10.52 -9.11
C LYS A 304 9.45 -10.03 -9.52
N ALA A 305 8.59 -10.88 -10.07
CA ALA A 305 7.24 -10.44 -10.42
C ALA A 305 6.26 -10.56 -9.24
N VAL A 306 6.40 -11.61 -8.44
CA VAL A 306 5.62 -11.83 -7.21
C VAL A 306 6.57 -12.19 -6.07
N MET A 307 6.39 -11.54 -4.91
CA MET A 307 7.18 -11.81 -3.70
C MET A 307 6.30 -12.19 -2.52
N LEU A 308 6.61 -13.32 -1.88
CA LEU A 308 5.93 -13.83 -0.70
C LEU A 308 6.96 -13.95 0.42
N TYR A 309 6.80 -13.21 1.52
CA TYR A 309 7.84 -13.16 2.55
C TYR A 309 7.31 -12.81 3.94
N GLN A 310 8.15 -12.97 4.92
CA GLN A 310 7.95 -12.46 6.28
C GLN A 310 9.11 -11.54 6.63
N SER A 311 8.81 -10.30 6.97
CA SER A 311 9.80 -9.35 7.49
C SER A 311 10.00 -9.52 9.01
N PHE A 312 10.82 -8.65 9.57
CA PHE A 312 10.96 -8.50 11.03
C PHE A 312 10.06 -7.43 11.62
N SER A 313 9.32 -6.69 10.79
CA SER A 313 8.48 -5.60 11.26
C SER A 313 7.34 -6.09 12.13
N GLY A 314 6.93 -5.27 13.06
CA GLY A 314 5.87 -5.61 14.02
C GLY A 314 4.50 -5.81 13.37
N ASP A 315 4.28 -5.33 12.15
CA ASP A 315 3.00 -5.33 11.47
C ASP A 315 2.63 -6.69 10.93
N ALA A 316 3.62 -7.31 10.28
CA ALA A 316 3.52 -8.65 9.76
C ALA A 316 4.36 -9.63 10.59
N HIS A 317 4.92 -9.17 11.73
CA HIS A 317 5.69 -10.02 12.63
C HIS A 317 4.78 -11.01 13.33
N ASP A 318 4.75 -12.21 12.78
CA ASP A 318 4.09 -13.34 13.40
C ASP A 318 5.13 -14.20 14.11
N LYS A 319 4.97 -14.38 15.43
CA LYS A 319 5.85 -15.25 16.21
C LYS A 319 5.82 -16.69 15.70
N ASP A 320 4.73 -17.05 15.03
CA ASP A 320 4.49 -18.34 14.43
C ASP A 320 4.63 -18.32 12.89
N ALA A 321 5.46 -17.47 12.33
CA ALA A 321 5.65 -17.27 10.89
C ALA A 321 5.89 -18.58 10.11
N THR A 322 6.51 -19.59 10.75
CA THR A 322 6.69 -20.91 10.17
C THR A 322 5.46 -21.81 10.25
N ALA A 323 4.51 -21.50 11.13
CA ALA A 323 3.26 -22.24 11.32
C ALA A 323 2.05 -21.62 10.62
N THR A 324 2.12 -20.32 10.32
CA THR A 324 1.07 -19.58 9.62
C THR A 324 1.37 -19.48 8.14
N ARG A 325 0.32 -19.56 7.32
CA ARG A 325 0.46 -19.56 5.86
C ARG A 325 -0.09 -18.27 5.27
N SER A 326 0.76 -17.56 4.55
CA SER A 326 0.27 -16.59 3.59
C SER A 326 -0.36 -17.30 2.39
N THR A 327 -1.25 -16.61 1.69
CA THR A 327 -1.89 -17.12 0.49
C THR A 327 -1.82 -16.09 -0.65
N PHE A 328 -1.44 -16.59 -1.82
CA PHE A 328 -1.51 -15.83 -3.05
C PHE A 328 -2.33 -16.60 -4.08
N THR A 329 -3.26 -15.92 -4.74
CA THR A 329 -4.07 -16.50 -5.81
C THR A 329 -4.06 -15.60 -7.04
N MET A 330 -3.79 -16.18 -8.20
CA MET A 330 -3.88 -15.48 -9.49
C MET A 330 -4.70 -16.35 -10.45
N THR A 331 -5.73 -15.77 -11.07
CA THR A 331 -6.66 -16.50 -11.94
C THR A 331 -6.95 -15.71 -13.21
N ASN A 332 -7.00 -16.41 -14.36
CA ASN A 332 -7.36 -15.83 -15.67
C ASN A 332 -6.56 -14.55 -15.98
N THR A 333 -5.28 -14.51 -15.67
CA THR A 333 -4.47 -13.30 -15.72
C THR A 333 -3.30 -13.46 -16.68
N LYS A 334 -2.96 -12.37 -17.40
CA LYS A 334 -1.72 -12.28 -18.16
C LYS A 334 -0.67 -11.56 -17.31
N LEU A 335 0.43 -12.27 -17.04
CA LEU A 335 1.59 -11.75 -16.30
C LEU A 335 2.79 -11.63 -17.21
N THR A 336 3.30 -10.41 -17.38
CA THR A 336 4.61 -10.17 -17.99
C THR A 336 5.63 -9.90 -16.88
N ALA A 337 6.66 -10.73 -16.80
CA ALA A 337 7.74 -10.65 -15.80
C ALA A 337 9.06 -10.30 -16.51
N ASN A 338 9.40 -9.02 -16.58
CA ASN A 338 10.60 -8.51 -17.26
C ASN A 338 11.85 -8.54 -16.37
N GLY A 339 11.70 -8.89 -15.11
CA GLY A 339 12.80 -9.01 -14.15
C GLY A 339 13.73 -10.18 -14.43
N THR A 340 14.92 -10.14 -13.86
CA THR A 340 16.00 -11.09 -14.16
C THR A 340 16.16 -12.21 -13.12
N ASP A 341 15.51 -12.12 -11.94
CA ASP A 341 15.68 -13.09 -10.84
C ASP A 341 14.62 -14.20 -10.91
N ALA A 342 13.38 -13.92 -10.51
CA ALA A 342 12.33 -14.95 -10.45
C ALA A 342 10.95 -14.43 -10.85
N VAL A 343 10.10 -15.30 -11.41
CA VAL A 343 8.67 -14.99 -11.57
C VAL A 343 7.97 -15.00 -10.21
N LEU A 344 8.11 -16.11 -9.47
CA LEU A 344 7.58 -16.26 -8.12
C LEU A 344 8.72 -16.50 -7.14
N TYR A 345 8.84 -15.64 -6.14
CA TYR A 345 9.87 -15.71 -5.11
C TYR A 345 9.27 -15.82 -3.72
N ALA A 346 9.80 -16.74 -2.90
CA ALA A 346 9.41 -16.90 -1.50
C ALA A 346 10.64 -16.92 -0.59
N THR A 347 10.59 -16.22 0.56
CA THR A 347 11.65 -16.16 1.57
C THR A 347 11.10 -15.98 2.97
N ASN A 348 11.73 -16.59 3.96
CA ASN A 348 11.42 -16.50 5.40
C ASN A 348 9.93 -16.71 5.72
N THR A 349 9.24 -17.62 5.02
CA THR A 349 7.78 -17.80 5.18
C THR A 349 7.33 -19.23 4.88
N THR A 350 6.16 -19.59 5.35
CA THR A 350 5.38 -20.72 4.82
C THR A 350 4.20 -20.15 4.03
N THR A 351 4.09 -20.50 2.76
CA THR A 351 3.13 -19.86 1.86
C THR A 351 2.50 -20.86 0.88
N SER A 352 1.29 -20.53 0.43
CA SER A 352 0.63 -21.23 -0.68
C SER A 352 0.37 -20.25 -1.81
N ALA A 353 0.77 -20.62 -3.02
CA ALA A 353 0.47 -19.88 -4.24
C ALA A 353 -0.37 -20.74 -5.19
N THR A 354 -1.48 -20.21 -5.67
CA THR A 354 -2.36 -20.89 -6.63
C THR A 354 -2.46 -20.05 -7.90
N LEU A 355 -2.08 -20.63 -9.03
CA LEU A 355 -2.16 -19.99 -10.34
C LEU A 355 -3.08 -20.82 -11.23
N THR A 356 -4.23 -20.25 -11.60
CA THR A 356 -5.24 -20.92 -12.45
C THR A 356 -5.41 -20.15 -13.76
N ASN A 357 -5.17 -20.82 -14.89
CA ASN A 357 -5.28 -20.22 -16.24
C ASN A 357 -4.48 -18.91 -16.37
N VAL A 358 -3.23 -18.89 -15.87
CA VAL A 358 -2.36 -17.72 -15.97
C VAL A 358 -1.45 -17.85 -17.17
N GLU A 359 -1.48 -16.87 -18.06
CA GLU A 359 -0.56 -16.72 -19.19
C GLU A 359 0.67 -15.94 -18.72
N ILE A 360 1.84 -16.60 -18.70
CA ILE A 360 3.08 -15.98 -18.21
C ILE A 360 4.07 -15.79 -19.35
N THR A 361 4.49 -14.54 -19.54
CA THR A 361 5.65 -14.20 -20.37
C THR A 361 6.77 -13.75 -19.43
N SER A 362 7.93 -14.38 -19.49
CA SER A 362 9.02 -14.09 -18.55
C SER A 362 10.38 -14.01 -19.21
N SER A 363 11.21 -13.08 -18.75
CA SER A 363 12.66 -13.03 -19.00
C SER A 363 13.48 -13.40 -17.75
N ALA A 364 12.83 -13.80 -16.65
CA ALA A 364 13.49 -14.22 -15.42
C ALA A 364 14.34 -15.49 -15.63
N SER A 365 15.47 -15.55 -14.91
CA SER A 365 16.38 -16.70 -14.96
C SER A 365 15.79 -17.95 -14.29
N VAL A 366 14.89 -17.74 -13.31
CA VAL A 366 14.21 -18.81 -12.58
C VAL A 366 12.70 -18.57 -12.58
N GLY A 367 11.92 -19.62 -12.84
CA GLY A 367 10.47 -19.54 -12.78
C GLY A 367 9.97 -19.42 -11.33
N VAL A 368 10.39 -20.36 -10.48
CA VAL A 368 9.97 -20.43 -9.07
C VAL A 368 11.19 -20.55 -8.17
N LYS A 369 11.34 -19.66 -7.22
CA LYS A 369 12.47 -19.63 -6.29
C LYS A 369 12.00 -19.54 -4.84
N ALA A 370 12.47 -20.45 -4.00
CA ALA A 370 12.36 -20.38 -2.55
C ALA A 370 13.77 -20.36 -1.96
N ASP A 371 14.17 -19.29 -1.27
CA ASP A 371 15.55 -19.13 -0.82
C ASP A 371 15.65 -18.28 0.44
N GLU A 372 16.81 -18.27 1.05
CA GLU A 372 17.18 -17.32 2.10
C GLU A 372 17.39 -15.93 1.51
N ASP A 373 17.05 -14.91 2.28
CA ASP A 373 17.30 -13.50 1.97
C ASP A 373 17.67 -12.77 3.26
N ARG A 374 17.72 -11.46 3.24
CA ARG A 374 18.05 -10.59 4.39
C ARG A 374 17.07 -10.69 5.57
N TRP A 375 15.87 -11.23 5.36
CA TRP A 375 14.82 -11.37 6.37
C TRP A 375 15.02 -12.64 7.18
N GLY A 376 14.67 -12.63 8.47
CA GLY A 376 14.77 -13.80 9.34
C GLY A 376 16.19 -14.10 9.84
N LYS A 377 16.36 -15.25 10.45
CA LYS A 377 17.65 -15.72 10.97
C LYS A 377 18.39 -16.46 9.88
N SER A 378 19.54 -15.96 9.45
CA SER A 378 20.40 -16.61 8.45
C SER A 378 20.64 -18.08 8.78
N GLY A 379 20.55 -18.94 7.76
CA GLY A 379 20.65 -20.40 7.87
C GLY A 379 19.33 -21.10 8.26
N SER A 380 18.25 -20.33 8.49
CA SER A 380 16.93 -20.89 8.79
C SER A 380 15.78 -19.98 8.31
N ASN A 381 16.07 -19.03 7.43
CA ASN A 381 15.13 -18.06 6.87
C ASN A 381 14.76 -18.36 5.41
N GLY A 382 14.84 -19.60 5.00
CA GLY A 382 14.27 -20.06 3.74
C GLY A 382 12.74 -20.05 3.77
N ALA A 383 12.14 -20.55 2.72
CA ALA A 383 10.69 -20.64 2.60
C ALA A 383 10.20 -22.07 2.36
N THR A 384 9.00 -22.36 2.86
CA THR A 384 8.22 -23.53 2.44
C THR A 384 7.10 -23.04 1.54
N LEU A 385 7.21 -23.34 0.25
CA LEU A 385 6.23 -22.93 -0.78
C LEU A 385 5.39 -24.13 -1.24
N HIS A 386 4.08 -24.01 -1.11
CA HIS A 386 3.11 -24.91 -1.74
C HIS A 386 2.54 -24.24 -2.99
N LEU A 387 2.98 -24.68 -4.16
CA LEU A 387 2.57 -24.13 -5.45
C LEU A 387 1.54 -25.05 -6.10
N ILE A 388 0.40 -24.47 -6.47
CA ILE A 388 -0.68 -25.15 -7.21
C ILE A 388 -0.77 -24.50 -8.58
N LEU A 389 -0.58 -25.31 -9.63
CA LEU A 389 -0.68 -24.88 -11.03
C LEU A 389 -1.84 -25.59 -11.70
N ASP A 390 -2.86 -24.83 -12.06
CA ASP A 390 -4.03 -25.30 -12.78
C ASP A 390 -4.07 -24.64 -14.16
N GLY A 391 -3.82 -25.42 -15.21
CA GLY A 391 -3.74 -24.90 -16.58
C GLY A 391 -2.64 -23.86 -16.83
N THR A 392 -1.68 -23.71 -15.91
CA THR A 392 -0.64 -22.67 -15.94
C THR A 392 0.75 -23.28 -16.12
N THR A 393 1.52 -22.75 -17.06
CA THR A 393 2.94 -23.12 -17.24
C THR A 393 3.85 -21.99 -16.77
N ILE A 394 4.83 -22.32 -15.90
CA ILE A 394 5.92 -21.42 -15.52
C ILE A 394 7.21 -21.94 -16.14
N THR A 395 7.88 -21.14 -16.96
CA THR A 395 9.19 -21.46 -17.55
C THR A 395 10.32 -20.98 -16.64
N GLY A 396 11.53 -21.54 -16.79
CA GLY A 396 12.72 -21.18 -16.03
C GLY A 396 13.03 -22.11 -14.87
N GLY A 397 12.25 -23.20 -14.70
CA GLY A 397 12.52 -24.20 -13.66
C GLY A 397 12.12 -23.77 -12.26
N ALA A 398 12.54 -24.57 -11.27
CA ALA A 398 12.28 -24.32 -9.84
C ALA A 398 13.55 -24.57 -9.01
N THR A 399 13.85 -23.66 -8.10
CA THR A 399 15.03 -23.74 -7.23
C THR A 399 14.64 -23.53 -5.76
N ALA A 400 15.00 -24.51 -4.91
CA ALA A 400 14.90 -24.40 -3.46
C ALA A 400 16.29 -24.31 -2.84
N GLY A 401 16.57 -23.24 -2.09
CA GLY A 401 17.78 -23.09 -1.30
C GLY A 401 17.87 -24.11 -0.16
N SER A 402 19.01 -24.15 0.54
CA SER A 402 19.33 -25.21 1.54
C SER A 402 18.35 -25.31 2.70
N SER A 403 17.74 -24.19 3.10
CA SER A 403 16.74 -24.11 4.18
C SER A 403 15.30 -23.96 3.64
N SER A 404 15.09 -24.22 2.34
CA SER A 404 13.83 -24.03 1.67
C SER A 404 13.27 -25.33 1.07
N ALA A 405 11.96 -25.37 0.85
CA ALA A 405 11.29 -26.47 0.16
C ALA A 405 10.16 -25.94 -0.75
N ILE A 406 9.99 -26.57 -1.90
CA ILE A 406 8.89 -26.30 -2.84
C ILE A 406 8.12 -27.60 -3.08
N THR A 407 6.81 -27.57 -2.92
CA THR A 407 5.92 -28.66 -3.34
C THR A 407 5.03 -28.15 -4.46
N ILE A 408 5.00 -28.83 -5.59
CA ILE A 408 4.23 -28.45 -6.78
C ILE A 408 3.10 -29.45 -6.97
N ALA A 409 1.86 -28.98 -6.93
CA ALA A 409 0.67 -29.71 -7.35
C ALA A 409 0.21 -29.18 -8.71
N SER A 410 -0.06 -30.10 -9.64
CA SER A 410 -0.40 -29.74 -11.01
C SER A 410 -1.71 -30.39 -11.47
N THR A 411 -2.59 -29.56 -12.03
CA THR A 411 -3.85 -30.00 -12.65
C THR A 411 -4.02 -29.37 -14.02
N ASN A 412 -4.87 -29.96 -14.87
CA ASN A 412 -5.21 -29.42 -16.21
C ASN A 412 -4.00 -29.04 -17.09
N GLY A 413 -2.91 -29.81 -16.99
CA GLY A 413 -1.68 -29.56 -17.77
C GLY A 413 -0.77 -28.47 -17.18
N GLY A 414 -1.06 -28.00 -15.98
CA GLY A 414 -0.17 -27.07 -15.27
C GLY A 414 1.19 -27.69 -14.99
N LYS A 415 2.27 -26.91 -15.08
CA LYS A 415 3.66 -27.42 -14.92
C LYS A 415 4.66 -26.29 -14.69
N VAL A 416 5.80 -26.68 -14.14
CA VAL A 416 7.05 -25.89 -14.20
C VAL A 416 7.95 -26.53 -15.24
N GLU A 417 8.41 -25.74 -16.23
CA GLU A 417 9.33 -26.17 -17.28
C GLU A 417 10.73 -25.61 -17.03
N GLY A 418 11.73 -26.49 -17.06
CA GLY A 418 13.14 -26.15 -16.88
C GLY A 418 13.83 -26.99 -15.83
N GLU A 419 15.01 -26.56 -15.41
CA GLU A 419 15.82 -27.27 -14.42
C GLU A 419 15.18 -27.17 -13.02
N VAL A 420 15.23 -28.27 -12.29
CA VAL A 420 14.75 -28.33 -10.91
C VAL A 420 15.92 -28.64 -9.98
N SER A 421 16.13 -27.81 -8.96
CA SER A 421 17.23 -27.96 -8.01
C SER A 421 16.81 -27.75 -6.56
N GLY A 422 17.50 -28.42 -5.63
CA GLY A 422 17.20 -28.37 -4.21
C GLY A 422 16.01 -29.25 -3.81
N SER A 423 15.35 -28.93 -2.70
CA SER A 423 14.19 -29.67 -2.16
C SER A 423 12.90 -29.30 -2.88
N VAL A 424 12.70 -29.83 -4.09
CA VAL A 424 11.50 -29.63 -4.91
C VAL A 424 10.82 -30.97 -5.14
N THR A 425 9.52 -31.07 -4.85
CA THR A 425 8.71 -32.28 -5.00
C THR A 425 7.44 -32.00 -5.77
N ASN A 426 7.01 -32.99 -6.57
CA ASN A 426 5.69 -32.97 -7.22
C ASN A 426 4.72 -33.82 -6.39
N SER A 427 3.49 -33.35 -6.21
CA SER A 427 2.44 -34.00 -5.42
C SER A 427 1.20 -34.32 -6.27
#